data_3b17a08a5e34ae34b0aeba03382aad73
#
_entry.id   3b17a08a5e34ae34b0aeba03382aad73
#
_cell.length_a   1.000
_cell.length_b   1.000
_cell.length_c   1.000
_cell.angle_alpha   90.00
_cell.angle_beta   90.00
_cell.angle_gamma   90.00
#
_symmetry.space_group_name_H-M   'P 1'
#
loop_
_entity.id
_entity.type
_entity.pdbx_description
1 polymer ?
#
loop_
_entity_poly.entity_id
_entity_poly.type
_entity_poly.pdbx_seq_one_letter_code
_entity_poly.pdbx_strand_id
1 'polypeptide(L)'
;MKIAIISDIHDQVDNLKWAVKKMQEFKVDQVFALGDYCSPYVVERLGLVGVSVIAVWGNNDGDQVAMFKAVQNAPSNSIYFKKGNFAEIEYNNGKYFITHYPLLAENAAMSRKYDAVFHGHTHQQRNEIINNTPIINPGKLATYRGHIISFAIYNTKTKKVEFVEK
;
A
#
# COMPACT_ATOMS: atom_id res chain seq x y z
N MET A 1 -7.84 13.04 -7.29
CA MET A 1 -7.06 11.87 -7.71
C MET A 1 -7.36 10.70 -6.77
N LYS A 2 -7.13 9.48 -7.24
CA LYS A 2 -7.38 8.23 -6.48
C LYS A 2 -6.05 7.55 -6.21
N ILE A 3 -5.78 7.22 -4.96
CA ILE A 3 -4.62 6.45 -4.53
C ILE A 3 -5.12 5.06 -4.12
N ALA A 4 -4.59 4.00 -4.72
CA ALA A 4 -4.81 2.65 -4.21
C ALA A 4 -3.80 2.34 -3.11
N ILE A 5 -4.27 1.74 -2.04
CA ILE A 5 -3.48 1.34 -0.87
C ILE A 5 -3.54 -0.18 -0.78
N ILE A 6 -2.39 -0.85 -0.86
CA ILE A 6 -2.28 -2.31 -0.76
C ILE A 6 -1.27 -2.71 0.30
N SER A 7 -1.47 -3.87 0.91
CA SER A 7 -0.57 -4.43 1.92
C SER A 7 -0.71 -5.95 2.01
N ASP A 8 0.27 -6.59 2.64
CA ASP A 8 0.17 -7.97 3.10
C ASP A 8 -0.22 -8.94 1.97
N ILE A 9 0.57 -8.93 0.89
CA ILE A 9 0.34 -9.75 -0.31
C ILE A 9 0.73 -11.20 -0.05
N HIS A 10 1.85 -11.45 0.67
CA HIS A 10 2.33 -12.78 1.08
C HIS A 10 2.31 -13.81 -0.07
N ASP A 11 2.95 -13.49 -1.18
CA ASP A 11 3.07 -14.33 -2.37
C ASP A 11 1.74 -14.73 -3.05
N GLN A 12 0.62 -14.08 -2.70
CA GLN A 12 -0.69 -14.37 -3.28
C GLN A 12 -0.87 -13.67 -4.64
N VAL A 13 -0.16 -14.19 -5.64
CA VAL A 13 -0.08 -13.59 -6.99
C VAL A 13 -1.45 -13.45 -7.66
N ASP A 14 -2.36 -14.40 -7.46
CA ASP A 14 -3.69 -14.33 -8.09
C ASP A 14 -4.57 -13.26 -7.45
N ASN A 15 -4.40 -13.00 -6.15
CA ASN A 15 -5.06 -11.89 -5.51
C ASN A 15 -4.45 -10.55 -5.93
N LEU A 16 -3.13 -10.49 -6.12
CA LEU A 16 -2.48 -9.32 -6.68
C LEU A 16 -2.96 -9.03 -8.11
N LYS A 17 -3.07 -10.04 -8.98
CA LYS A 17 -3.63 -9.87 -10.34
C LYS A 17 -5.05 -9.32 -10.31
N TRP A 18 -5.90 -9.86 -9.42
CA TRP A 18 -7.25 -9.35 -9.20
C TRP A 18 -7.23 -7.88 -8.77
N ALA A 19 -6.41 -7.54 -7.78
CA ALA A 19 -6.28 -6.16 -7.29
C ALA A 19 -5.79 -5.21 -8.39
N VAL A 20 -4.77 -5.60 -9.17
CA VAL A 20 -4.27 -4.81 -10.32
C VAL A 20 -5.36 -4.55 -11.34
N LYS A 21 -6.15 -5.58 -11.72
CA LYS A 21 -7.28 -5.40 -12.62
C LYS A 21 -8.31 -4.40 -12.07
N LYS A 22 -8.64 -4.52 -10.77
CA LYS A 22 -9.55 -3.57 -10.11
C LYS A 22 -8.99 -2.15 -10.08
N MET A 23 -7.71 -1.97 -9.74
CA MET A 23 -7.07 -0.65 -9.78
C MET A 23 -7.16 0.02 -11.16
N GLN A 24 -7.01 -0.76 -12.24
CA GLN A 24 -7.18 -0.29 -13.62
C GLN A 24 -8.65 0.10 -13.91
N GLU A 25 -9.63 -0.73 -13.49
CA GLU A 25 -11.07 -0.43 -13.61
C GLU A 25 -11.45 0.86 -12.88
N PHE A 26 -10.91 1.07 -11.68
CA PHE A 26 -11.11 2.28 -10.88
C PHE A 26 -10.33 3.50 -11.39
N LYS A 27 -9.41 3.31 -12.36
CA LYS A 27 -8.53 4.35 -12.91
C LYS A 27 -7.77 5.06 -11.79
N VAL A 28 -7.04 4.29 -10.97
CA VAL A 28 -6.21 4.88 -9.91
C VAL A 28 -5.03 5.63 -10.51
N ASP A 29 -4.61 6.70 -9.86
CA ASP A 29 -3.52 7.58 -10.33
C ASP A 29 -2.17 7.21 -9.70
N GLN A 30 -2.19 6.57 -8.54
CA GLN A 30 -1.01 6.23 -7.73
C GLN A 30 -1.30 4.99 -6.88
N VAL A 31 -0.27 4.20 -6.58
CA VAL A 31 -0.35 3.10 -5.61
C VAL A 31 0.62 3.35 -4.46
N PHE A 32 0.15 3.15 -3.22
CA PHE A 32 0.98 3.02 -2.03
C PHE A 32 0.97 1.56 -1.59
N ALA A 33 2.15 0.93 -1.57
CA ALA A 33 2.33 -0.47 -1.20
C ALA A 33 3.06 -0.55 0.14
N LEU A 34 2.41 -1.15 1.13
CA LEU A 34 2.76 -1.00 2.54
C LEU A 34 3.57 -2.18 3.13
N GLY A 35 4.18 -3.00 2.26
CA GLY A 35 5.05 -4.10 2.69
C GLY A 35 4.40 -5.47 2.69
N ASP A 36 5.20 -6.46 3.10
CA ASP A 36 4.89 -7.90 3.10
C ASP A 36 4.55 -8.43 1.71
N TYR A 37 5.48 -8.19 0.76
CA TYR A 37 5.46 -8.78 -0.59
C TYR A 37 5.91 -10.24 -0.56
N CYS A 38 6.91 -10.54 0.28
CA CYS A 38 7.61 -11.79 0.54
C CYS A 38 8.57 -12.24 -0.57
N SER A 39 8.29 -12.03 -1.87
CA SER A 39 9.19 -12.44 -2.94
C SER A 39 9.42 -11.40 -4.04
N PRO A 40 10.57 -11.48 -4.74
CA PRO A 40 10.87 -10.65 -5.91
C PRO A 40 9.83 -10.79 -7.03
N TYR A 41 9.25 -11.97 -7.19
CA TYR A 41 8.24 -12.23 -8.21
C TYR A 41 6.96 -11.40 -8.00
N VAL A 42 6.53 -11.23 -6.75
CA VAL A 42 5.38 -10.37 -6.42
C VAL A 42 5.66 -8.91 -6.75
N VAL A 43 6.88 -8.43 -6.45
CA VAL A 43 7.30 -7.06 -6.76
C VAL A 43 7.29 -6.82 -8.27
N GLU A 44 7.80 -7.76 -9.06
CA GLU A 44 7.76 -7.69 -10.53
C GLU A 44 6.31 -7.59 -11.05
N ARG A 45 5.39 -8.41 -10.49
CA ARG A 45 3.97 -8.40 -10.87
C ARG A 45 3.24 -7.13 -10.45
N LEU A 46 3.63 -6.52 -9.34
CA LEU A 46 3.10 -5.22 -8.92
C LEU A 46 3.39 -4.12 -9.95
N GLY A 47 4.52 -4.19 -10.66
CA GLY A 47 4.86 -3.27 -11.75
C GLY A 47 3.87 -3.29 -12.94
N LEU A 48 3.01 -4.30 -13.04
CA LEU A 48 2.00 -4.40 -14.11
C LEU A 48 0.77 -3.51 -13.88
N VAL A 49 0.68 -2.82 -12.76
CA VAL A 49 -0.46 -1.93 -12.46
C VAL A 49 -0.59 -0.76 -13.46
N GLY A 50 0.52 -0.35 -14.07
CA GLY A 50 0.54 0.68 -15.11
C GLY A 50 0.61 2.12 -14.59
N VAL A 51 0.71 2.31 -13.27
CA VAL A 51 0.91 3.62 -12.62
C VAL A 51 2.06 3.54 -11.62
N SER A 52 2.52 4.69 -11.14
CA SER A 52 3.59 4.75 -10.13
C SER A 52 3.19 4.03 -8.84
N VAL A 53 4.13 3.27 -8.28
CA VAL A 53 4.01 2.58 -7.00
C VAL A 53 5.08 3.12 -6.05
N ILE A 54 4.68 3.67 -4.91
CA ILE A 54 5.59 4.01 -3.83
C ILE A 54 5.46 2.94 -2.75
N ALA A 55 6.58 2.31 -2.40
CA ALA A 55 6.63 1.12 -1.58
C ALA A 55 7.49 1.30 -0.33
N VAL A 56 7.08 0.70 0.78
CA VAL A 56 7.87 0.52 2.00
C VAL A 56 8.01 -0.96 2.32
N TRP A 57 8.94 -1.31 3.19
CA TRP A 57 9.21 -2.70 3.59
C TRP A 57 8.34 -3.13 4.77
N GLY A 58 7.89 -4.38 4.73
CA GLY A 58 7.27 -5.07 5.84
C GLY A 58 8.24 -6.01 6.58
N ASN A 59 7.74 -6.74 7.56
CA ASN A 59 8.56 -7.65 8.37
C ASN A 59 8.85 -9.00 7.70
N ASN A 60 8.09 -9.35 6.65
CA ASN A 60 8.31 -10.59 5.89
C ASN A 60 9.08 -10.37 4.57
N ASP A 61 9.57 -9.15 4.32
CA ASP A 61 10.35 -8.80 3.12
C ASP A 61 11.84 -9.07 3.37
N GLY A 62 12.23 -10.36 3.34
CA GLY A 62 13.56 -10.82 3.75
C GLY A 62 14.67 -10.50 2.74
N ASP A 63 14.49 -10.83 1.44
CA ASP A 63 15.48 -10.57 0.40
C ASP A 63 15.22 -9.26 -0.34
N GLN A 64 15.42 -8.15 0.36
CA GLN A 64 15.23 -6.81 -0.20
C GLN A 64 16.14 -6.53 -1.40
N VAL A 65 17.33 -7.14 -1.45
CA VAL A 65 18.27 -6.96 -2.57
C VAL A 65 17.71 -7.60 -3.84
N ALA A 66 17.19 -8.81 -3.76
CA ALA A 66 16.56 -9.46 -4.91
C ALA A 66 15.28 -8.75 -5.35
N MET A 67 14.47 -8.26 -4.40
CA MET A 67 13.29 -7.45 -4.69
C MET A 67 13.64 -6.14 -5.39
N PHE A 68 14.72 -5.48 -4.96
CA PHE A 68 15.20 -4.26 -5.61
C PHE A 68 15.69 -4.51 -7.05
N LYS A 69 16.34 -5.65 -7.31
CA LYS A 69 16.70 -6.08 -8.67
C LYS A 69 15.47 -6.38 -9.52
N ALA A 70 14.43 -6.97 -8.94
CA ALA A 70 13.18 -7.26 -9.65
C ALA A 70 12.46 -5.99 -10.15
N VAL A 71 12.60 -4.86 -9.44
CA VAL A 71 12.09 -3.56 -9.91
C VAL A 71 12.68 -3.15 -11.27
N GLN A 72 13.95 -3.45 -11.50
CA GLN A 72 14.64 -3.12 -12.77
C GLN A 72 14.07 -3.91 -13.96
N ASN A 73 13.49 -5.07 -13.70
CA ASN A 73 12.83 -5.94 -14.69
C ASN A 73 11.32 -5.63 -14.83
N ALA A 74 10.77 -4.79 -13.98
CA ALA A 74 9.37 -4.37 -14.07
C ALA A 74 9.13 -3.53 -15.33
N PRO A 75 8.00 -3.73 -16.04
CA PRO A 75 7.78 -3.16 -17.38
C PRO A 75 7.84 -1.65 -17.49
N SER A 76 7.86 -0.91 -16.39
CA SER A 76 7.68 0.55 -16.42
C SER A 76 8.63 1.34 -15.52
N ASN A 77 9.64 0.75 -14.86
CA ASN A 77 10.43 1.45 -13.83
C ASN A 77 9.55 2.26 -12.83
N SER A 78 8.34 1.77 -12.56
CA SER A 78 7.29 2.51 -11.86
C SER A 78 7.24 2.24 -10.36
N ILE A 79 8.10 1.35 -9.84
CA ILE A 79 8.12 1.00 -8.42
C ILE A 79 9.30 1.71 -7.74
N TYR A 80 8.98 2.47 -6.70
CA TYR A 80 9.96 3.23 -5.93
C TYR A 80 9.95 2.79 -4.47
N PHE A 81 10.89 1.92 -4.10
CA PHE A 81 11.10 1.57 -2.70
C PHE A 81 11.73 2.73 -1.94
N LYS A 82 11.13 3.08 -0.83
CA LYS A 82 11.71 4.04 0.12
C LYS A 82 12.71 3.34 1.05
N LYS A 83 13.67 4.10 1.55
CA LYS A 83 14.65 3.58 2.50
C LYS A 83 13.97 3.36 3.85
N GLY A 84 13.87 2.08 4.26
CA GLY A 84 13.32 1.71 5.57
C GLY A 84 11.82 1.41 5.57
N ASN A 85 11.23 1.43 6.76
CA ASN A 85 9.91 0.90 7.07
C ASN A 85 8.80 1.94 6.98
N PHE A 86 9.13 3.19 6.65
CA PHE A 86 8.17 4.28 6.49
C PHE A 86 8.64 5.29 5.45
N ALA A 87 7.70 6.10 4.97
CA ALA A 87 8.01 7.26 4.14
C ALA A 87 7.01 8.39 4.39
N GLU A 88 7.51 9.62 4.30
CA GLU A 88 6.71 10.82 4.11
C GLU A 88 6.60 11.09 2.60
N ILE A 89 5.41 11.34 2.11
CA ILE A 89 5.12 11.50 0.68
C ILE A 89 4.32 12.77 0.49
N GLU A 90 4.80 13.63 -0.39
CA GLU A 90 4.02 14.74 -0.93
C GLU A 90 3.48 14.33 -2.29
N TYR A 91 2.16 14.34 -2.44
CA TYR A 91 1.48 13.95 -3.66
C TYR A 91 0.17 14.72 -3.83
N ASN A 92 -0.06 15.30 -5.00
CA ASN A 92 -1.30 16.03 -5.33
C ASN A 92 -1.72 17.05 -4.25
N ASN A 93 -0.79 17.88 -3.80
CA ASN A 93 -0.94 18.90 -2.75
C ASN A 93 -1.32 18.33 -1.37
N GLY A 94 -1.21 17.02 -1.16
CA GLY A 94 -1.39 16.37 0.13
C GLY A 94 -0.08 15.82 0.68
N LYS A 95 0.00 15.72 1.99
CA LYS A 95 1.11 15.12 2.71
C LYS A 95 0.67 13.84 3.39
N TYR A 96 1.32 12.73 3.07
CA TYR A 96 0.95 11.39 3.52
C TYR A 96 2.11 10.72 4.25
N PHE A 97 1.75 9.88 5.22
CA PHE A 97 2.70 8.98 5.87
C PHE A 97 2.32 7.54 5.55
N ILE A 98 3.27 6.76 5.06
CA ILE A 98 3.08 5.34 4.80
C ILE A 98 4.06 4.50 5.60
N THR A 99 3.60 3.40 6.13
CA THR A 99 4.42 2.43 6.88
C THR A 99 3.74 1.05 6.85
N HIS A 100 4.51 0.00 7.17
CA HIS A 100 3.90 -1.31 7.44
C HIS A 100 3.32 -1.38 8.86
N TYR A 101 3.91 -0.66 9.81
CA TYR A 101 3.69 -0.87 11.25
C TYR A 101 2.64 0.06 11.86
N PRO A 102 1.62 -0.49 12.56
CA PRO A 102 0.53 0.30 13.15
C PRO A 102 1.01 1.31 14.19
N LEU A 103 1.99 0.97 15.05
CA LEU A 103 2.49 1.88 16.07
C LEU A 103 3.13 3.14 15.47
N LEU A 104 3.90 2.99 14.37
CA LEU A 104 4.47 4.14 13.66
C LEU A 104 3.38 4.99 13.03
N ALA A 105 2.35 4.36 12.47
CA ALA A 105 1.20 5.04 11.88
C ALA A 105 0.42 5.85 12.91
N GLU A 106 0.17 5.29 14.09
CA GLU A 106 -0.53 5.97 15.19
C GLU A 106 0.24 7.20 15.67
N ASN A 107 1.56 7.07 15.87
CA ASN A 107 2.42 8.19 16.25
C ASN A 107 2.43 9.29 15.15
N ALA A 108 2.48 8.89 13.89
CA ALA A 108 2.39 9.82 12.77
C ALA A 108 1.04 10.55 12.73
N ALA A 109 -0.08 9.84 12.93
CA ALA A 109 -1.41 10.43 12.99
C ALA A 109 -1.56 11.42 14.15
N MET A 110 -1.00 11.09 15.33
CA MET A 110 -1.00 11.99 16.50
C MET A 110 -0.27 13.31 16.24
N SER A 111 0.70 13.33 15.33
CA SER A 111 1.49 14.53 15.00
C SER A 111 0.71 15.63 14.28
N ARG A 112 -0.44 15.33 13.68
CA ARG A 112 -1.26 16.22 12.82
C ARG A 112 -0.51 16.79 11.60
N LYS A 113 0.59 16.18 11.19
CA LYS A 113 1.42 16.66 10.06
C LYS A 113 0.93 16.18 8.70
N TYR A 114 0.02 15.19 8.66
CA TYR A 114 -0.36 14.48 7.45
C TYR A 114 -1.86 14.59 7.17
N ASP A 115 -2.20 14.63 5.88
CA ASP A 115 -3.59 14.57 5.42
C ASP A 115 -4.22 13.20 5.58
N ALA A 116 -3.40 12.14 5.52
CA ALA A 116 -3.75 10.78 5.89
C ALA A 116 -2.49 9.95 6.19
N VAL A 117 -2.67 8.89 6.97
CA VAL A 117 -1.65 7.91 7.35
C VAL A 117 -2.13 6.52 6.96
N PHE A 118 -1.23 5.72 6.37
CA PHE A 118 -1.55 4.39 5.89
C PHE A 118 -0.61 3.34 6.49
N HIS A 119 -1.18 2.19 6.93
CA HIS A 119 -0.39 1.08 7.45
C HIS A 119 -0.98 -0.28 7.06
N GLY A 120 -0.20 -1.36 7.21
CA GLY A 120 -0.60 -2.76 7.02
C GLY A 120 -0.49 -3.58 8.29
N HIS A 121 0.12 -4.76 8.18
CA HIS A 121 0.57 -5.66 9.25
C HIS A 121 -0.54 -6.41 10.01
N THR A 122 -1.62 -5.75 10.40
CA THR A 122 -2.68 -6.38 11.21
C THR A 122 -3.62 -7.25 10.38
N HIS A 123 -3.57 -7.16 9.05
CA HIS A 123 -4.45 -7.88 8.12
C HIS A 123 -5.94 -7.54 8.25
N GLN A 124 -6.27 -6.43 8.90
CA GLN A 124 -7.64 -6.00 9.18
C GLN A 124 -7.87 -4.61 8.60
N GLN A 125 -9.01 -4.43 7.96
CA GLN A 125 -9.42 -3.11 7.49
C GLN A 125 -9.54 -2.14 8.68
N ARG A 126 -9.01 -0.93 8.49
CA ARG A 126 -9.13 0.17 9.45
C ARG A 126 -9.42 1.46 8.71
N ASN A 127 -10.39 2.22 9.20
CA ASN A 127 -10.67 3.58 8.75
C ASN A 127 -11.15 4.40 9.93
N GLU A 128 -10.22 5.04 10.59
CA GLU A 128 -10.45 5.79 11.84
C GLU A 128 -9.83 7.19 11.73
N ILE A 129 -10.14 8.03 12.69
CA ILE A 129 -9.54 9.36 12.82
C ILE A 129 -8.83 9.43 14.17
N ILE A 130 -7.51 9.68 14.14
CA ILE A 130 -6.71 9.96 15.32
C ILE A 130 -6.27 11.42 15.26
N ASN A 131 -6.66 12.22 16.24
CA ASN A 131 -6.25 13.61 16.38
C ASN A 131 -6.45 14.45 15.10
N ASN A 132 -7.61 14.29 14.42
CA ASN A 132 -8.02 14.88 13.13
C ASN A 132 -7.26 14.34 11.91
N THR A 133 -6.44 13.30 12.04
CA THR A 133 -5.73 12.66 10.94
C THR A 133 -6.37 11.31 10.65
N PRO A 134 -6.85 11.05 9.41
CA PRO A 134 -7.30 9.74 8.99
C PRO A 134 -6.16 8.72 9.07
N ILE A 135 -6.43 7.56 9.68
CA ILE A 135 -5.54 6.40 9.70
C ILE A 135 -6.24 5.22 9.04
N ILE A 136 -5.60 4.66 8.02
CA ILE A 136 -6.20 3.66 7.15
C ILE A 136 -5.30 2.42 7.05
N ASN A 137 -5.90 1.23 7.21
CA ASN A 137 -5.31 -0.05 6.83
C ASN A 137 -6.19 -0.68 5.75
N PRO A 138 -5.64 -1.06 4.59
CA PRO A 138 -6.42 -1.58 3.48
C PRO A 138 -6.93 -3.02 3.69
N GLY A 139 -6.57 -3.67 4.79
CA GLY A 139 -6.69 -5.12 4.96
C GLY A 139 -5.49 -5.85 4.36
N LYS A 140 -5.73 -6.96 3.68
CA LYS A 140 -4.69 -7.82 3.11
C LYS A 140 -5.08 -8.41 1.76
N LEU A 141 -4.11 -8.77 0.95
CA LEU A 141 -4.29 -9.61 -0.24
C LEU A 141 -4.02 -11.10 0.03
N ALA A 142 -3.50 -11.45 1.19
CA ALA A 142 -3.27 -12.84 1.61
C ALA A 142 -4.57 -13.61 1.90
N THR A 143 -4.58 -14.93 1.61
CA THR A 143 -5.78 -15.79 1.79
C THR A 143 -5.91 -16.42 3.16
N TYR A 144 -4.83 -16.49 3.94
CA TYR A 144 -4.86 -17.21 5.22
C TYR A 144 -5.60 -16.43 6.33
N ARG A 145 -6.01 -17.16 7.39
CA ARG A 145 -6.71 -16.66 8.59
C ARG A 145 -8.13 -16.12 8.38
N GLY A 146 -8.84 -16.58 7.33
CA GLY A 146 -10.30 -16.39 7.22
C GLY A 146 -10.83 -14.95 7.13
N HIS A 147 -9.96 -13.97 6.90
CA HIS A 147 -10.37 -12.57 6.73
C HIS A 147 -10.60 -12.24 5.25
N ILE A 148 -11.38 -11.20 5.01
CA ILE A 148 -11.68 -10.67 3.68
C ILE A 148 -10.37 -10.25 2.98
N ILE A 149 -10.26 -10.63 1.71
CA ILE A 149 -9.20 -10.14 0.82
C ILE A 149 -9.62 -8.76 0.35
N SER A 150 -8.79 -7.75 0.60
CA SER A 150 -9.16 -6.37 0.26
C SER A 150 -7.95 -5.47 -0.01
N PHE A 151 -8.24 -4.37 -0.67
CA PHE A 151 -7.40 -3.18 -0.72
C PHE A 151 -8.27 -1.93 -0.58
N ALA A 152 -7.66 -0.75 -0.38
CA ALA A 152 -8.41 0.48 -0.23
C ALA A 152 -8.14 1.46 -1.39
N ILE A 153 -9.12 2.28 -1.73
CA ILE A 153 -8.99 3.44 -2.61
C ILE A 153 -9.25 4.69 -1.80
N TYR A 154 -8.25 5.57 -1.72
CA TYR A 154 -8.34 6.88 -1.08
C TYR A 154 -8.52 7.97 -2.12
N ASN A 155 -9.57 8.78 -1.99
CA ASN A 155 -9.80 9.94 -2.85
C ASN A 155 -9.19 11.18 -2.22
N THR A 156 -8.15 11.75 -2.83
CA THR A 156 -7.40 12.89 -2.28
C THR A 156 -8.23 14.18 -2.14
N LYS A 157 -9.28 14.35 -2.97
CA LYS A 157 -10.14 15.55 -2.94
C LYS A 157 -11.21 15.46 -1.88
N THR A 158 -11.88 14.31 -1.79
CA THR A 158 -13.01 14.11 -0.84
C THR A 158 -12.57 13.55 0.50
N LYS A 159 -11.33 13.08 0.60
CA LYS A 159 -10.75 12.37 1.76
C LYS A 159 -11.53 11.09 2.15
N LYS A 160 -12.35 10.55 1.23
CA LYS A 160 -13.10 9.31 1.44
C LYS A 160 -12.27 8.10 1.09
N VAL A 161 -12.51 7.03 1.85
CA VAL A 161 -11.94 5.69 1.65
C VAL A 161 -13.03 4.75 1.17
N GLU A 162 -12.70 3.93 0.17
CA GLU A 162 -13.52 2.83 -0.33
C GLU A 162 -12.70 1.55 -0.22
N PHE A 163 -13.22 0.52 0.48
CA PHE A 163 -12.62 -0.80 0.50
C PHE A 163 -13.15 -1.62 -0.67
N VAL A 164 -12.22 -2.21 -1.43
CA VAL A 164 -12.53 -3.10 -2.55
C VAL A 164 -12.24 -4.51 -2.10
N GLU A 165 -13.28 -5.35 -2.06
CA GLU A 165 -13.26 -6.70 -1.51
C GLU A 165 -13.41 -7.76 -2.62
N LYS A 166 -12.81 -8.94 -2.35
CA LYS A 166 -12.86 -10.10 -3.25
C LYS A 166 -13.66 -11.24 -2.62
#